data_be6d4217a7d7ac8589babf462c90dbbb
#
_entry.id   be6d4217a7d7ac8589babf462c90dbbb
#
_cell.length_a   1.000
_cell.length_b   1.000
_cell.length_c   1.000
_cell.angle_alpha   90.00
_cell.angle_beta   90.00
_cell.angle_gamma   90.00
#
_symmetry.space_group_name_H-M   'P 1'
#
loop_
_entity.id
_entity.type
_entity.pdbx_description
1 polymer ?
#
loop_
_entity_poly.entity_id
_entity_poly.type
_entity_poly.pdbx_seq_one_letter_code
_entity_poly.pdbx_strand_id
1 'polypeptide(L)'
;MKAPDLRFQVDSRLATLLSQEYPSSERALKELIDNAWDADAETVSITLPKPMSDDPIVISDDGCGMTEEELRRHYLSIATDRRSRRGDRTAGKSRSIKGRKGIGKFAGLMAASVMILETRARGRLCGFTLRLADLATVDDIEQLNIAFYSESCSENQHGTTITLTNLHQGLAFPDSNKLRQVLLQDYGRQDDFRIAVDGKRLDVNDISGSYSEFDQDLPAVGNVKLRFAISDAKGGLRQPGITLRVDGKSVGKPSFFGLDKRDDFPPKLLRKLYGEIDADGLREHITAGWDAPVENSELLKAVEAYVQPILQQAFDIQYRRDMQLAQARLKKAIQARLAELPEHKREFADRAIKKILDKYYGEPESKLEPIVFVLLEALERSDYRLLLEHIADTGPRDVAVLAEGLNDFGLAEMAYLVEQANARSTFLSQLEKLVADDETTEVIMHRALERNLWVFGPEYSLFSTNMTLRRQVEEYLQKKYIGDKAVQRPDLLLNQNLNGEYLLIEFKRPSHSLNHLDYLQSITYRHDFAKHVSVPIRVLLIGGNRSHDFPSENREPEVSAATFGQVISTARRHLQWQLGEEFGR
;
A
#
# COMPACT_ATOMS: atom_id res chain seq x y z
N MET A 1 -59.27 -1.55 -6.48
CA MET A 1 -58.10 -0.84 -7.01
C MET A 1 -56.88 -1.58 -6.51
N LYS A 2 -56.13 -2.27 -7.38
CA LYS A 2 -54.81 -2.81 -7.00
C LYS A 2 -53.87 -1.64 -6.77
N ALA A 3 -53.16 -1.64 -5.65
CA ALA A 3 -52.11 -0.66 -5.40
C ALA A 3 -51.08 -0.75 -6.54
N PRO A 4 -50.57 0.37 -7.04
CA PRO A 4 -49.53 0.35 -8.06
C PRO A 4 -48.30 -0.36 -7.50
N ASP A 5 -47.78 -1.32 -8.27
CA ASP A 5 -46.54 -2.02 -7.93
C ASP A 5 -45.41 -0.98 -7.82
N LEU A 6 -44.76 -0.88 -6.65
CA LEU A 6 -43.56 -0.09 -6.46
C LEU A 6 -42.42 -0.74 -7.24
N ARG A 7 -41.78 0.01 -8.15
CA ARG A 7 -40.62 -0.40 -8.93
C ARG A 7 -39.44 0.49 -8.59
N PHE A 8 -38.24 -0.07 -8.59
CA PHE A 8 -37.03 0.75 -8.55
C PHE A 8 -36.88 1.49 -9.87
N GLN A 9 -36.60 2.79 -9.81
CA GLN A 9 -36.23 3.61 -10.95
C GLN A 9 -34.71 3.71 -11.01
N VAL A 10 -34.14 3.55 -12.21
CA VAL A 10 -32.69 3.66 -12.44
C VAL A 10 -32.41 5.00 -13.06
N ASP A 11 -31.85 5.92 -12.26
CA ASP A 11 -31.47 7.28 -12.68
C ASP A 11 -30.51 7.23 -13.88
N SER A 12 -30.77 8.05 -14.89
CA SER A 12 -29.94 8.20 -16.09
C SER A 12 -28.48 8.59 -15.78
N ARG A 13 -28.25 9.24 -14.64
CA ARG A 13 -26.90 9.54 -14.11
C ARG A 13 -26.08 8.28 -13.87
N LEU A 14 -26.71 7.11 -13.72
CA LEU A 14 -26.00 5.86 -13.51
C LEU A 14 -25.02 5.58 -14.66
N ALA A 15 -25.39 5.82 -15.92
CA ALA A 15 -24.50 5.63 -17.06
C ALA A 15 -23.28 6.58 -17.01
N THR A 16 -23.50 7.84 -16.58
CA THR A 16 -22.43 8.81 -16.39
C THR A 16 -21.53 8.44 -15.21
N LEU A 17 -22.10 8.03 -14.08
CA LEU A 17 -21.34 7.57 -12.91
C LEU A 17 -20.52 6.31 -13.23
N LEU A 18 -21.10 5.36 -13.98
CA LEU A 18 -20.42 4.14 -14.40
C LEU A 18 -19.27 4.42 -15.38
N SER A 19 -19.41 5.42 -16.25
CA SER A 19 -18.32 5.84 -17.13
C SER A 19 -17.17 6.50 -16.35
N GLN A 20 -17.46 7.16 -15.23
CA GLN A 20 -16.46 7.79 -14.36
C GLN A 20 -15.73 6.79 -13.42
N GLU A 21 -16.19 5.54 -13.34
CA GLU A 21 -15.56 4.51 -12.49
C GLU A 21 -14.16 4.09 -12.98
N TYR A 22 -13.81 4.43 -14.22
CA TYR A 22 -12.53 4.04 -14.81
C TYR A 22 -11.47 5.14 -14.66
N PRO A 23 -10.30 4.83 -14.09
CA PRO A 23 -9.25 5.83 -13.81
C PRO A 23 -8.50 6.30 -15.08
N SER A 24 -8.68 5.65 -16.21
CA SER A 24 -8.13 6.07 -17.51
C SER A 24 -8.90 5.47 -18.69
N SER A 25 -8.79 6.13 -19.86
CA SER A 25 -9.40 5.66 -21.11
C SER A 25 -8.89 4.28 -21.52
N GLU A 26 -7.62 3.96 -21.31
CA GLU A 26 -7.05 2.65 -21.62
C GLU A 26 -7.70 1.52 -20.80
N ARG A 27 -8.01 1.80 -19.52
CA ARG A 27 -8.73 0.84 -18.68
C ARG A 27 -10.19 0.67 -19.09
N ALA A 28 -10.84 1.74 -19.54
CA ALA A 28 -12.18 1.66 -20.08
C ALA A 28 -12.20 0.84 -21.39
N LEU A 29 -11.26 1.07 -22.30
CA LEU A 29 -11.13 0.26 -23.53
C LEU A 29 -10.85 -1.21 -23.21
N LYS A 30 -10.05 -1.49 -22.18
CA LYS A 30 -9.78 -2.86 -21.73
C LYS A 30 -11.06 -3.63 -21.35
N GLU A 31 -12.05 -2.99 -20.75
CA GLU A 31 -13.33 -3.65 -20.45
C GLU A 31 -14.06 -4.13 -21.72
N LEU A 32 -13.93 -3.39 -22.82
CA LEU A 32 -14.51 -3.81 -24.10
C LEU A 32 -13.77 -5.04 -24.65
N ILE A 33 -12.47 -5.13 -24.40
CA ILE A 33 -11.66 -6.29 -24.78
C ILE A 33 -11.95 -7.49 -23.86
N ASP A 34 -12.23 -7.25 -22.57
CA ASP A 34 -12.69 -8.29 -21.64
C ASP A 34 -14.03 -8.90 -22.12
N ASN A 35 -14.90 -8.10 -22.77
CA ASN A 35 -16.12 -8.62 -23.39
C ASN A 35 -15.82 -9.52 -24.60
N ALA A 36 -14.82 -9.20 -25.43
CA ALA A 36 -14.36 -10.05 -26.53
C ALA A 36 -13.78 -11.38 -26.02
N TRP A 37 -12.99 -11.34 -24.93
CA TRP A 37 -12.52 -12.54 -24.24
C TRP A 37 -13.69 -13.43 -23.78
N ASP A 38 -14.69 -12.82 -23.16
CA ASP A 38 -15.88 -13.51 -22.67
C ASP A 38 -16.80 -14.02 -23.81
N ALA A 39 -16.64 -13.51 -25.01
CA ALA A 39 -17.28 -13.98 -26.24
C ALA A 39 -16.49 -15.07 -26.98
N ASP A 40 -15.46 -15.65 -26.35
CA ASP A 40 -14.59 -16.68 -26.91
C ASP A 40 -13.84 -16.24 -28.21
N ALA A 41 -13.59 -14.93 -28.38
CA ALA A 41 -12.82 -14.43 -29.51
C ALA A 41 -11.39 -15.02 -29.54
N GLU A 42 -10.82 -15.20 -30.72
CA GLU A 42 -9.42 -15.56 -30.94
C GLU A 42 -8.57 -14.34 -31.28
N THR A 43 -9.18 -13.38 -31.95
CA THR A 43 -8.51 -12.17 -32.39
C THR A 43 -9.32 -10.92 -32.03
N VAL A 44 -8.62 -9.89 -31.58
CA VAL A 44 -9.17 -8.56 -31.36
C VAL A 44 -8.29 -7.54 -32.09
N SER A 45 -8.90 -6.71 -32.92
CA SER A 45 -8.24 -5.56 -33.54
C SER A 45 -8.75 -4.26 -32.95
N ILE A 46 -7.82 -3.38 -32.62
CA ILE A 46 -8.10 -2.06 -32.07
C ILE A 46 -7.45 -1.02 -32.98
N THR A 47 -8.23 -0.09 -33.47
CA THR A 47 -7.72 1.07 -34.22
C THR A 47 -7.96 2.31 -33.38
N LEU A 48 -6.88 3.04 -33.09
CA LEU A 48 -6.94 4.31 -32.38
C LEU A 48 -6.87 5.48 -33.36
N PRO A 49 -7.46 6.64 -33.03
CA PRO A 49 -7.39 7.83 -33.85
C PRO A 49 -5.95 8.34 -33.94
N LYS A 50 -5.58 8.89 -35.07
CA LYS A 50 -4.32 9.64 -35.18
C LYS A 50 -4.35 10.86 -34.26
N PRO A 51 -3.21 11.29 -33.71
CA PRO A 51 -3.17 12.52 -32.93
C PRO A 51 -3.83 13.69 -33.67
N MET A 52 -4.74 14.40 -32.99
CA MET A 52 -5.49 15.55 -33.52
C MET A 52 -6.45 15.25 -34.69
N SER A 53 -6.87 13.98 -34.88
CA SER A 53 -7.94 13.62 -35.82
C SER A 53 -9.25 13.34 -35.09
N ASP A 54 -10.38 13.48 -35.80
CA ASP A 54 -11.70 13.08 -35.35
C ASP A 54 -12.02 11.61 -35.73
N ASP A 55 -11.00 10.83 -36.12
CA ASP A 55 -11.17 9.42 -36.46
C ASP A 55 -11.73 8.65 -35.27
N PRO A 56 -12.58 7.65 -35.49
CA PRO A 56 -13.16 6.86 -34.42
C PRO A 56 -12.14 5.90 -33.78
N ILE A 57 -12.39 5.51 -32.53
CA ILE A 57 -11.80 4.30 -31.97
C ILE A 57 -12.67 3.13 -32.44
N VAL A 58 -12.04 2.13 -33.05
CA VAL A 58 -12.73 0.91 -33.52
C VAL A 58 -12.13 -0.31 -32.84
N ILE A 59 -12.98 -1.10 -32.18
CA ILE A 59 -12.63 -2.38 -31.54
C ILE A 59 -13.45 -3.46 -32.23
N SER A 60 -12.79 -4.43 -32.85
CA SER A 60 -13.45 -5.54 -33.56
C SER A 60 -12.90 -6.87 -33.07
N ASP A 61 -13.80 -7.80 -32.77
CA ASP A 61 -13.47 -9.17 -32.37
C ASP A 61 -14.13 -10.19 -33.30
N ASP A 62 -13.60 -11.40 -33.30
CA ASP A 62 -14.11 -12.57 -34.03
C ASP A 62 -14.84 -13.56 -33.07
N GLY A 63 -15.35 -13.09 -31.95
CA GLY A 63 -16.08 -13.89 -30.97
C GLY A 63 -17.41 -14.44 -31.49
N CYS A 64 -18.16 -15.13 -30.66
CA CYS A 64 -19.43 -15.78 -31.03
C CYS A 64 -20.52 -14.80 -31.51
N GLY A 65 -20.34 -13.50 -31.28
CA GLY A 65 -21.35 -12.49 -31.54
C GLY A 65 -22.61 -12.67 -30.68
N MET A 66 -23.66 -11.92 -31.03
CA MET A 66 -24.94 -11.96 -30.32
C MET A 66 -26.11 -11.95 -31.30
N THR A 67 -27.09 -12.81 -31.08
CA THR A 67 -28.39 -12.71 -31.73
C THR A 67 -29.19 -11.53 -31.18
N GLU A 68 -30.26 -11.13 -31.85
CA GLU A 68 -31.16 -10.07 -31.38
C GLU A 68 -31.67 -10.34 -29.97
N GLU A 69 -32.07 -11.59 -29.68
CA GLU A 69 -32.58 -11.98 -28.37
C GLU A 69 -31.49 -11.88 -27.29
N GLU A 70 -30.28 -12.34 -27.61
CA GLU A 70 -29.13 -12.25 -26.69
C GLU A 70 -28.71 -10.79 -26.45
N LEU A 71 -28.76 -9.94 -27.48
CA LEU A 71 -28.50 -8.52 -27.37
C LEU A 71 -29.49 -7.86 -26.42
N ARG A 72 -30.79 -8.09 -26.60
CA ARG A 72 -31.87 -7.55 -25.77
C ARG A 72 -31.84 -8.06 -24.33
N ARG A 73 -31.75 -9.39 -24.13
CA ARG A 73 -31.86 -10.02 -22.82
C ARG A 73 -30.58 -9.99 -22.00
N HIS A 74 -29.43 -9.94 -22.65
CA HIS A 74 -28.15 -10.12 -21.95
C HIS A 74 -27.27 -8.88 -22.03
N TYR A 75 -27.09 -8.33 -23.21
CA TYR A 75 -26.19 -7.18 -23.33
C TYR A 75 -26.82 -5.91 -22.77
N LEU A 76 -28.08 -5.61 -23.08
CA LEU A 76 -28.78 -4.40 -22.61
C LEU A 76 -29.25 -4.49 -21.15
N SER A 77 -29.19 -5.66 -20.53
CA SER A 77 -29.55 -5.83 -19.10
C SER A 77 -28.45 -5.29 -18.19
N ILE A 78 -28.77 -4.32 -17.33
CA ILE A 78 -27.81 -3.62 -16.45
C ILE A 78 -27.73 -4.32 -15.09
N ALA A 79 -26.55 -4.31 -14.45
CA ALA A 79 -26.29 -4.82 -13.09
C ALA A 79 -26.72 -6.28 -12.85
N THR A 80 -26.74 -7.09 -13.88
CA THR A 80 -27.06 -8.53 -13.74
C THR A 80 -25.78 -9.31 -13.45
N ASP A 81 -25.80 -10.11 -12.38
CA ASP A 81 -24.70 -11.04 -12.10
C ASP A 81 -24.67 -12.15 -13.16
N ARG A 82 -23.72 -12.05 -14.08
CA ARG A 82 -23.53 -13.00 -15.18
C ARG A 82 -23.16 -14.39 -14.69
N ARG A 83 -22.44 -14.50 -13.56
CA ARG A 83 -21.97 -15.78 -13.02
C ARG A 83 -23.12 -16.64 -12.52
N SER A 84 -24.11 -16.03 -11.86
CA SER A 84 -25.27 -16.74 -11.34
C SER A 84 -26.13 -17.35 -12.46
N ARG A 85 -26.04 -16.82 -13.70
CA ARG A 85 -26.87 -17.26 -14.84
C ARG A 85 -26.14 -18.17 -15.85
N ARG A 86 -24.84 -17.99 -16.05
CA ARG A 86 -24.06 -18.66 -17.12
C ARG A 86 -22.83 -19.43 -16.63
N GLY A 87 -22.59 -19.46 -15.31
CA GLY A 87 -21.38 -20.07 -14.74
C GLY A 87 -20.14 -19.19 -14.84
N ASP A 88 -19.01 -19.72 -14.35
CA ASP A 88 -17.73 -19.02 -14.25
C ASP A 88 -16.85 -19.13 -15.51
N ARG A 89 -17.29 -19.90 -16.50
CA ARG A 89 -16.51 -20.19 -17.72
C ARG A 89 -17.29 -19.88 -18.99
N THR A 90 -16.57 -19.53 -20.05
CA THR A 90 -17.14 -19.34 -21.39
C THR A 90 -17.55 -20.67 -21.99
N ALA A 91 -18.54 -20.66 -22.90
CA ALA A 91 -19.16 -21.88 -23.43
C ALA A 91 -18.26 -22.63 -24.45
N GLY A 92 -17.50 -21.91 -25.27
CA GLY A 92 -16.68 -22.51 -26.34
C GLY A 92 -15.31 -22.94 -25.85
N LYS A 93 -14.56 -22.00 -25.26
CA LYS A 93 -13.14 -22.21 -24.88
C LYS A 93 -12.91 -22.48 -23.41
N SER A 94 -13.98 -22.53 -22.61
CA SER A 94 -13.92 -22.75 -21.14
C SER A 94 -13.01 -21.76 -20.43
N ARG A 95 -12.87 -20.54 -20.94
CA ARG A 95 -12.10 -19.46 -20.32
C ARG A 95 -12.77 -18.93 -19.07
N SER A 96 -11.99 -18.49 -18.10
CA SER A 96 -12.53 -17.79 -16.92
C SER A 96 -13.13 -16.45 -17.33
N ILE A 97 -14.41 -16.23 -16.97
CA ILE A 97 -15.14 -14.99 -17.31
C ILE A 97 -14.53 -13.80 -16.55
N LYS A 98 -14.23 -12.72 -17.26
CA LYS A 98 -13.68 -11.46 -16.72
C LYS A 98 -14.75 -10.44 -16.35
N GLY A 99 -15.82 -10.33 -17.14
CA GLY A 99 -16.94 -9.41 -16.91
C GLY A 99 -17.80 -9.84 -15.72
N ARG A 100 -17.76 -9.08 -14.61
CA ARG A 100 -18.45 -9.42 -13.35
C ARG A 100 -19.70 -8.59 -13.09
N LYS A 101 -19.62 -7.29 -13.33
CA LYS A 101 -20.64 -6.32 -12.85
C LYS A 101 -21.75 -6.00 -13.87
N GLY A 102 -21.63 -6.44 -15.13
CA GLY A 102 -22.61 -6.13 -16.20
C GLY A 102 -22.71 -4.64 -16.58
N ILE A 103 -21.70 -3.85 -16.22
CA ILE A 103 -21.63 -2.40 -16.47
C ILE A 103 -20.55 -2.03 -17.49
N GLY A 104 -19.61 -2.91 -17.78
CA GLY A 104 -18.48 -2.69 -18.69
C GLY A 104 -18.89 -2.28 -20.12
N LYS A 105 -20.15 -2.55 -20.52
CA LYS A 105 -20.71 -2.11 -21.80
C LYS A 105 -20.78 -0.59 -21.98
N PHE A 106 -20.84 0.17 -20.89
CA PHE A 106 -20.82 1.64 -20.91
C PHE A 106 -19.40 2.24 -20.88
N ALA A 107 -18.38 1.40 -20.73
CA ALA A 107 -17.00 1.85 -20.63
C ALA A 107 -16.57 2.68 -21.86
N GLY A 108 -17.10 2.36 -23.06
CA GLY A 108 -16.84 3.14 -24.27
C GLY A 108 -17.29 4.60 -24.18
N LEU A 109 -18.36 4.89 -23.46
CA LEU A 109 -18.89 6.25 -23.26
C LEU A 109 -18.01 7.13 -22.36
N MET A 110 -17.02 6.56 -21.68
CA MET A 110 -15.98 7.33 -21.02
C MET A 110 -15.05 8.02 -22.02
N ALA A 111 -14.77 7.38 -23.14
CA ALA A 111 -13.85 7.90 -24.15
C ALA A 111 -14.56 8.71 -25.25
N ALA A 112 -15.89 8.50 -25.46
CA ALA A 112 -16.64 9.05 -26.55
C ALA A 112 -18.09 9.40 -26.17
N SER A 113 -18.68 10.37 -26.85
CA SER A 113 -20.10 10.73 -26.67
C SER A 113 -21.06 9.80 -27.42
N VAL A 114 -20.55 9.01 -28.37
CA VAL A 114 -21.36 8.11 -29.19
C VAL A 114 -20.67 6.75 -29.31
N MET A 115 -21.39 5.68 -28.99
CA MET A 115 -20.97 4.30 -29.16
C MET A 115 -21.91 3.57 -30.09
N ILE A 116 -21.38 3.00 -31.16
CA ILE A 116 -22.09 2.17 -32.13
C ILE A 116 -21.62 0.73 -31.90
N LEU A 117 -22.56 -0.17 -31.69
CA LEU A 117 -22.27 -1.60 -31.56
C LEU A 117 -22.93 -2.33 -32.74
N GLU A 118 -22.14 -3.13 -33.43
CA GLU A 118 -22.57 -4.08 -34.46
C GLU A 118 -22.11 -5.47 -34.07
N THR A 119 -23.00 -6.45 -34.14
CA THR A 119 -22.70 -7.85 -33.82
C THR A 119 -23.29 -8.79 -34.85
N ARG A 120 -22.54 -9.81 -35.24
CA ARG A 120 -22.91 -10.82 -36.25
C ARG A 120 -22.98 -12.18 -35.57
N ALA A 121 -24.11 -12.83 -35.74
CA ALA A 121 -24.31 -14.20 -35.26
C ALA A 121 -25.43 -14.89 -36.03
N ARG A 122 -25.21 -16.15 -36.41
CA ARG A 122 -26.23 -17.04 -36.99
C ARG A 122 -26.97 -16.39 -38.17
N GLY A 123 -26.21 -15.80 -39.11
CA GLY A 123 -26.75 -15.19 -40.35
C GLY A 123 -27.46 -13.87 -40.16
N ARG A 124 -27.31 -13.22 -39.01
CA ARG A 124 -27.90 -11.90 -38.71
C ARG A 124 -26.83 -10.92 -38.24
N LEU A 125 -26.88 -9.72 -38.81
CA LEU A 125 -26.17 -8.54 -38.33
C LEU A 125 -27.18 -7.72 -37.52
N CYS A 126 -26.87 -7.47 -36.26
CA CYS A 126 -27.65 -6.65 -35.36
C CYS A 126 -26.80 -5.46 -34.87
N GLY A 127 -27.43 -4.30 -34.72
CA GLY A 127 -26.70 -3.15 -34.21
C GLY A 127 -27.58 -2.10 -33.57
N PHE A 128 -26.94 -1.25 -32.77
CA PHE A 128 -27.57 -0.10 -32.15
C PHE A 128 -26.56 1.03 -31.93
N THR A 129 -27.08 2.22 -31.74
CA THR A 129 -26.29 3.39 -31.38
C THR A 129 -26.73 3.92 -30.01
N LEU A 130 -25.76 4.13 -29.13
CA LEU A 130 -25.94 4.72 -27.82
C LEU A 130 -25.25 6.09 -27.78
N ARG A 131 -26.01 7.14 -27.47
CA ARG A 131 -25.48 8.52 -27.33
C ARG A 131 -25.58 8.97 -25.89
N LEU A 132 -24.53 9.57 -25.40
CA LEU A 132 -24.50 10.13 -24.04
C LEU A 132 -25.58 11.20 -23.87
N ALA A 133 -25.88 11.99 -24.92
CA ALA A 133 -26.96 13.00 -24.90
C ALA A 133 -28.35 12.38 -24.70
N ASP A 134 -28.61 11.20 -25.32
CA ASP A 134 -29.91 10.53 -25.19
C ASP A 134 -30.13 10.01 -23.76
N LEU A 135 -29.05 9.52 -23.13
CA LEU A 135 -29.06 9.12 -21.73
C LEU A 135 -29.38 10.27 -20.78
N ALA A 136 -28.96 11.50 -21.11
CA ALA A 136 -29.21 12.67 -20.29
C ALA A 136 -30.67 13.23 -20.43
N THR A 137 -31.45 12.76 -21.41
CA THR A 137 -32.81 13.22 -21.64
C THR A 137 -33.89 12.44 -20.90
N VAL A 138 -33.56 11.31 -20.34
CA VAL A 138 -34.50 10.43 -19.62
C VAL A 138 -34.16 10.37 -18.12
N ASP A 139 -35.21 10.39 -17.29
CA ASP A 139 -35.03 10.22 -15.83
C ASP A 139 -34.77 8.76 -15.44
N ASP A 140 -35.22 7.82 -16.27
CA ASP A 140 -35.05 6.38 -16.06
C ASP A 140 -34.51 5.73 -17.34
N ILE A 141 -33.36 5.07 -17.22
CA ILE A 141 -32.69 4.37 -18.32
C ILE A 141 -33.60 3.30 -18.99
N GLU A 142 -34.56 2.73 -18.25
CA GLU A 142 -35.51 1.76 -18.81
C GLU A 142 -36.46 2.40 -19.84
N GLN A 143 -36.62 3.71 -19.82
CA GLN A 143 -37.46 4.46 -20.77
C GLN A 143 -36.72 4.87 -22.04
N LEU A 144 -35.40 4.65 -22.10
CA LEU A 144 -34.60 5.00 -23.28
C LEU A 144 -34.92 4.09 -24.46
N ASN A 145 -35.48 4.66 -25.53
CA ASN A 145 -35.67 3.97 -26.79
C ASN A 145 -34.39 3.99 -27.61
N ILE A 146 -33.68 2.87 -27.67
CA ILE A 146 -32.47 2.71 -28.45
C ILE A 146 -32.85 2.28 -29.87
N ALA A 147 -32.43 3.07 -30.87
CA ALA A 147 -32.61 2.73 -32.29
C ALA A 147 -31.82 1.44 -32.61
N PHE A 148 -32.55 0.39 -32.95
CA PHE A 148 -32.02 -0.93 -33.26
C PHE A 148 -32.26 -1.26 -34.71
N TYR A 149 -31.31 -1.93 -35.34
CA TYR A 149 -31.49 -2.50 -36.70
C TYR A 149 -31.02 -3.95 -36.74
N SER A 150 -31.62 -4.71 -37.67
CA SER A 150 -31.26 -6.11 -37.89
C SER A 150 -31.34 -6.41 -39.39
N GLU A 151 -30.24 -6.93 -39.95
CA GLU A 151 -30.10 -7.25 -41.35
C GLU A 151 -29.62 -8.70 -41.52
N SER A 152 -29.80 -9.27 -42.70
CA SER A 152 -29.27 -10.58 -43.03
C SER A 152 -27.79 -10.49 -43.37
N CYS A 153 -26.98 -11.38 -42.86
CA CYS A 153 -25.58 -11.53 -43.23
C CYS A 153 -25.24 -13.01 -43.53
N SER A 154 -24.02 -13.31 -43.91
CA SER A 154 -23.58 -14.69 -44.11
C SER A 154 -23.58 -15.46 -42.77
N GLU A 155 -24.03 -16.72 -42.78
CA GLU A 155 -24.05 -17.57 -41.58
C GLU A 155 -22.66 -17.81 -40.97
N ASN A 156 -21.62 -17.72 -41.78
CA ASN A 156 -20.23 -17.89 -41.33
C ASN A 156 -19.62 -16.62 -40.71
N GLN A 157 -20.34 -15.48 -40.76
CA GLN A 157 -19.88 -14.25 -40.15
C GLN A 157 -20.29 -14.21 -38.68
N HIS A 158 -19.32 -13.99 -37.81
CA HIS A 158 -19.52 -13.81 -36.37
C HIS A 158 -18.57 -12.76 -35.82
N GLY A 159 -18.84 -12.29 -34.60
CA GLY A 159 -18.03 -11.31 -33.92
C GLY A 159 -18.76 -10.01 -33.62
N THR A 160 -18.09 -9.10 -32.92
CA THR A 160 -18.65 -7.81 -32.54
C THR A 160 -17.68 -6.68 -32.92
N THR A 161 -18.24 -5.58 -33.41
CA THR A 161 -17.50 -4.33 -33.66
C THR A 161 -18.10 -3.21 -32.84
N ILE A 162 -17.28 -2.50 -32.11
CA ILE A 162 -17.64 -1.32 -31.34
C ILE A 162 -16.91 -0.13 -31.93
N THR A 163 -17.67 0.87 -32.38
CA THR A 163 -17.14 2.12 -32.93
C THR A 163 -17.47 3.27 -31.99
N LEU A 164 -16.45 3.98 -31.52
CA LEU A 164 -16.56 5.12 -30.63
C LEU A 164 -16.27 6.40 -31.41
N THR A 165 -17.26 7.28 -31.51
CA THR A 165 -17.15 8.56 -32.24
C THR A 165 -17.44 9.75 -31.32
N ASN A 166 -17.11 10.94 -31.77
CA ASN A 166 -17.20 12.17 -30.96
C ASN A 166 -16.44 12.01 -29.64
N LEU A 167 -15.13 11.75 -29.78
CA LEU A 167 -14.24 11.49 -28.67
C LEU A 167 -14.12 12.69 -27.73
N HIS A 168 -14.02 12.44 -26.43
CA HIS A 168 -13.89 13.50 -25.43
C HIS A 168 -12.49 14.13 -25.49
N GLN A 169 -12.36 15.31 -26.10
CA GLN A 169 -11.06 15.99 -26.29
C GLN A 169 -10.44 16.49 -24.97
N GLY A 170 -11.22 16.61 -23.89
CA GLY A 170 -10.74 17.02 -22.57
C GLY A 170 -10.15 15.89 -21.71
N LEU A 171 -10.31 14.64 -22.12
CA LEU A 171 -9.69 13.47 -21.50
C LEU A 171 -8.41 13.13 -22.26
N ALA A 172 -7.39 12.68 -21.55
CA ALA A 172 -6.20 12.16 -22.22
C ALA A 172 -6.62 11.07 -23.21
N PHE A 173 -6.34 11.27 -24.49
CA PHE A 173 -6.53 10.26 -25.53
C PHE A 173 -5.82 8.98 -25.12
N PRO A 174 -6.38 7.80 -25.39
CA PRO A 174 -5.69 6.55 -25.13
C PRO A 174 -4.40 6.53 -25.94
N ASP A 175 -3.28 6.53 -25.24
CA ASP A 175 -1.96 6.36 -25.86
C ASP A 175 -1.82 4.89 -26.32
N SER A 176 -1.47 4.70 -27.60
CA SER A 176 -1.32 3.36 -28.18
C SER A 176 -0.31 2.52 -27.40
N ASN A 177 0.82 3.08 -27.01
CA ASN A 177 1.85 2.35 -26.26
C ASN A 177 1.35 1.97 -24.88
N LYS A 178 0.68 2.88 -24.20
CA LYS A 178 0.13 2.65 -22.87
C LYS A 178 -1.01 1.62 -22.87
N LEU A 179 -1.87 1.67 -23.89
CA LEU A 179 -2.89 0.64 -24.11
C LEU A 179 -2.25 -0.74 -24.35
N ARG A 180 -1.24 -0.82 -25.21
CA ARG A 180 -0.49 -2.06 -25.48
C ARG A 180 0.13 -2.64 -24.22
N GLN A 181 0.74 -1.82 -23.38
CA GLN A 181 1.30 -2.24 -22.08
C GLN A 181 0.24 -2.80 -21.13
N VAL A 182 -0.91 -2.13 -21.03
CA VAL A 182 -2.03 -2.61 -20.19
C VAL A 182 -2.54 -3.96 -20.68
N LEU A 183 -2.72 -4.10 -21.99
CA LEU A 183 -3.24 -5.32 -22.59
C LEU A 183 -2.22 -6.48 -22.53
N LEU A 184 -0.95 -6.19 -22.73
CA LEU A 184 0.11 -7.19 -22.67
C LEU A 184 0.19 -7.85 -21.29
N GLN A 185 0.04 -7.08 -20.21
CA GLN A 185 0.06 -7.62 -18.84
C GLN A 185 -1.08 -8.61 -18.55
N ASP A 186 -2.22 -8.43 -19.20
CA ASP A 186 -3.41 -9.27 -18.97
C ASP A 186 -3.57 -10.39 -20.01
N TYR A 187 -3.07 -10.20 -21.22
CA TYR A 187 -3.33 -11.09 -22.36
C TYR A 187 -2.08 -11.58 -23.08
N GLY A 188 -0.92 -10.97 -22.88
CA GLY A 188 0.30 -11.29 -23.63
C GLY A 188 0.79 -12.73 -23.50
N ARG A 189 0.29 -13.48 -22.52
CA ARG A 189 0.63 -14.89 -22.28
C ARG A 189 -0.49 -15.87 -22.67
N GLN A 190 -1.52 -15.37 -23.37
CA GLN A 190 -2.64 -16.18 -23.84
C GLN A 190 -2.37 -16.60 -25.30
N ASP A 191 -2.15 -17.90 -25.52
CA ASP A 191 -1.83 -18.42 -26.85
C ASP A 191 -3.03 -18.40 -27.79
N ASP A 192 -4.24 -18.50 -27.21
CA ASP A 192 -5.51 -18.59 -27.96
C ASP A 192 -6.26 -17.25 -28.06
N PHE A 193 -5.62 -16.13 -27.66
CA PHE A 193 -6.22 -14.79 -27.71
C PHE A 193 -5.19 -13.73 -28.16
N ARG A 194 -5.33 -13.28 -29.37
CA ARG A 194 -4.39 -12.39 -30.05
C ARG A 194 -4.97 -10.99 -30.18
N ILE A 195 -4.23 -10.00 -29.75
CA ILE A 195 -4.64 -8.60 -29.82
C ILE A 195 -3.68 -7.83 -30.71
N ALA A 196 -4.25 -7.02 -31.61
CA ALA A 196 -3.51 -6.07 -32.43
C ALA A 196 -4.02 -4.64 -32.15
N VAL A 197 -3.12 -3.70 -31.91
CA VAL A 197 -3.40 -2.27 -31.79
C VAL A 197 -2.72 -1.56 -32.96
N ASP A 198 -3.50 -0.82 -33.75
CA ASP A 198 -3.05 -0.14 -34.99
C ASP A 198 -2.29 -1.09 -35.95
N GLY A 199 -2.82 -2.30 -36.08
CA GLY A 199 -2.26 -3.35 -36.93
C GLY A 199 -1.02 -4.07 -36.38
N LYS A 200 -0.50 -3.66 -35.23
CA LYS A 200 0.66 -4.30 -34.59
C LYS A 200 0.20 -5.22 -33.46
N ARG A 201 0.62 -6.49 -33.50
CA ARG A 201 0.39 -7.43 -32.39
C ARG A 201 1.09 -6.99 -31.12
N LEU A 202 0.55 -7.40 -29.96
CA LEU A 202 1.24 -7.24 -28.70
C LEU A 202 2.54 -8.05 -28.69
N ASP A 203 3.60 -7.44 -28.18
CA ASP A 203 4.93 -8.04 -28.11
C ASP A 203 5.63 -7.64 -26.80
N VAL A 204 6.65 -8.42 -26.39
CA VAL A 204 7.47 -8.14 -25.18
C VAL A 204 8.06 -6.72 -25.20
N ASN A 205 8.38 -6.22 -26.40
CA ASN A 205 8.88 -4.85 -26.58
C ASN A 205 7.87 -3.74 -26.21
N ASP A 206 6.61 -4.08 -25.98
CA ASP A 206 5.62 -3.12 -25.50
C ASP A 206 5.77 -2.80 -24.01
N ILE A 207 6.55 -3.56 -23.24
CA ILE A 207 6.89 -3.21 -21.87
C ILE A 207 7.82 -2.00 -21.87
N SER A 208 7.40 -0.92 -21.18
CA SER A 208 8.30 0.22 -21.00
C SER A 208 9.50 -0.18 -20.13
N GLY A 209 10.70 0.14 -20.60
CA GLY A 209 11.94 -0.17 -19.91
C GLY A 209 13.05 -0.61 -20.86
N SER A 210 13.95 -1.45 -20.37
CA SER A 210 15.05 -2.00 -21.19
C SER A 210 14.61 -3.30 -21.85
N TYR A 211 14.51 -3.29 -23.19
CA TYR A 211 14.26 -4.47 -23.99
C TYR A 211 15.57 -5.10 -24.46
N SER A 212 15.61 -6.43 -24.49
CA SER A 212 16.74 -7.22 -25.00
C SER A 212 16.24 -8.44 -25.75
N GLU A 213 16.94 -8.79 -26.83
CA GLU A 213 16.66 -9.95 -27.65
C GLU A 213 17.97 -10.68 -27.97
N PHE A 214 17.96 -11.99 -27.80
CA PHE A 214 19.10 -12.86 -28.05
C PHE A 214 18.61 -14.06 -28.87
N ASP A 215 19.37 -14.41 -29.87
CA ASP A 215 19.10 -15.55 -30.75
C ASP A 215 20.37 -16.37 -30.84
N GLN A 216 20.31 -17.64 -30.41
CA GLN A 216 21.47 -18.51 -30.37
C GLN A 216 21.12 -19.96 -30.61
N ASP A 217 21.97 -20.64 -31.38
CA ASP A 217 21.89 -22.09 -31.55
C ASP A 217 22.63 -22.79 -30.41
N LEU A 218 21.91 -23.54 -29.59
CA LEU A 218 22.48 -24.30 -28.49
C LEU A 218 22.70 -25.75 -28.90
N PRO A 219 23.88 -26.35 -28.64
CA PRO A 219 24.11 -27.77 -28.86
C PRO A 219 23.01 -28.61 -28.21
N ALA A 220 22.43 -29.55 -28.93
CA ALA A 220 21.36 -30.46 -28.52
C ALA A 220 19.95 -29.84 -28.34
N VAL A 221 19.79 -28.53 -28.18
CA VAL A 221 18.48 -27.87 -28.08
C VAL A 221 18.07 -27.27 -29.45
N GLY A 222 19.06 -26.86 -30.27
CA GLY A 222 18.83 -26.11 -31.50
C GLY A 222 18.67 -24.60 -31.25
N ASN A 223 17.96 -23.93 -32.14
CA ASN A 223 17.77 -22.48 -32.04
C ASN A 223 16.93 -22.10 -30.81
N VAL A 224 17.46 -21.20 -30.04
CA VAL A 224 16.80 -20.63 -28.82
C VAL A 224 16.74 -19.13 -28.98
N LYS A 225 15.53 -18.59 -28.93
CA LYS A 225 15.28 -17.16 -29.03
C LYS A 225 14.74 -16.61 -27.72
N LEU A 226 15.54 -15.81 -27.02
CA LEU A 226 15.19 -15.16 -25.74
C LEU A 226 14.84 -13.69 -25.99
N ARG A 227 13.65 -13.28 -25.59
CA ARG A 227 13.17 -11.88 -25.65
C ARG A 227 12.66 -11.49 -24.27
N PHE A 228 13.18 -10.42 -23.72
CA PHE A 228 12.69 -9.93 -22.44
C PHE A 228 12.82 -8.41 -22.30
N ALA A 229 12.02 -7.87 -21.39
CA ALA A 229 12.09 -6.49 -20.95
C ALA A 229 12.14 -6.42 -19.43
N ILE A 230 12.93 -5.47 -18.89
CA ILE A 230 12.91 -5.10 -17.49
C ILE A 230 12.17 -3.76 -17.39
N SER A 231 10.98 -3.77 -16.78
CA SER A 231 10.11 -2.61 -16.70
C SER A 231 10.70 -1.49 -15.85
N ASP A 232 10.57 -0.25 -16.31
CA ASP A 232 10.89 0.98 -15.56
C ASP A 232 9.72 1.47 -14.70
N ALA A 233 8.55 0.81 -14.77
CA ALA A 233 7.39 1.15 -13.97
C ALA A 233 7.70 1.06 -12.47
N LYS A 234 7.07 1.94 -11.67
CA LYS A 234 7.21 1.95 -10.20
C LYS A 234 6.66 0.69 -9.53
N GLY A 235 5.66 0.03 -10.13
CA GLY A 235 5.06 -1.20 -9.63
C GLY A 235 5.62 -2.46 -10.29
N GLY A 236 5.41 -3.61 -9.66
CA GLY A 236 5.69 -4.91 -10.28
C GLY A 236 4.65 -5.26 -11.37
N LEU A 237 5.05 -6.09 -12.32
CA LEU A 237 4.18 -6.65 -13.34
C LEU A 237 3.25 -7.71 -12.75
N ARG A 238 2.09 -7.94 -13.36
CA ARG A 238 1.11 -8.91 -12.85
C ARG A 238 1.59 -10.36 -12.93
N GLN A 239 2.32 -10.69 -13.98
CA GLN A 239 2.89 -12.02 -14.21
C GLN A 239 4.37 -11.88 -14.59
N PRO A 240 5.24 -11.58 -13.61
CA PRO A 240 6.66 -11.40 -13.89
C PRO A 240 7.34 -12.74 -14.21
N GLY A 241 8.47 -12.65 -14.93
CA GLY A 241 9.30 -13.80 -15.32
C GLY A 241 9.32 -14.05 -16.82
N ILE A 242 10.02 -15.09 -17.23
CA ILE A 242 10.17 -15.56 -18.61
C ILE A 242 9.24 -16.76 -18.84
N THR A 243 8.43 -16.71 -19.88
CA THR A 243 7.59 -17.83 -20.34
C THR A 243 8.38 -18.70 -21.29
N LEU A 244 8.48 -19.99 -21.01
CA LEU A 244 9.00 -20.96 -21.96
C LEU A 244 7.94 -21.20 -23.04
N ARG A 245 8.34 -21.13 -24.30
CA ARG A 245 7.51 -21.45 -25.46
C ARG A 245 8.14 -22.57 -26.26
N VAL A 246 7.32 -23.50 -26.68
CA VAL A 246 7.72 -24.61 -27.57
C VAL A 246 6.65 -24.75 -28.63
N ASP A 247 7.05 -24.84 -29.92
CA ASP A 247 6.13 -24.81 -31.05
C ASP A 247 5.09 -23.69 -31.01
N GLY A 248 5.51 -22.52 -30.49
CA GLY A 248 4.64 -21.35 -30.34
C GLY A 248 3.63 -21.43 -29.22
N LYS A 249 3.64 -22.47 -28.38
CA LYS A 249 2.76 -22.62 -27.20
C LYS A 249 3.51 -22.40 -25.91
N SER A 250 2.86 -21.76 -24.95
CA SER A 250 3.39 -21.53 -23.60
C SER A 250 3.42 -22.82 -22.79
N VAL A 251 4.53 -23.04 -22.07
CA VAL A 251 4.75 -24.21 -21.21
C VAL A 251 4.83 -23.78 -19.76
N GLY A 252 3.88 -24.18 -18.97
CA GLY A 252 3.84 -23.92 -17.53
C GLY A 252 3.68 -22.45 -17.15
N LYS A 253 4.15 -22.11 -15.95
CA LYS A 253 4.13 -20.74 -15.45
C LYS A 253 5.44 -20.01 -15.79
N PRO A 254 5.41 -18.66 -15.89
CA PRO A 254 6.63 -17.89 -16.03
C PRO A 254 7.62 -18.21 -14.91
N SER A 255 8.90 -18.35 -15.24
CA SER A 255 9.96 -18.63 -14.29
C SER A 255 11.05 -17.57 -14.33
N PHE A 256 11.91 -17.57 -13.31
CA PHE A 256 13.10 -16.72 -13.25
C PHE A 256 14.37 -17.51 -13.57
N PHE A 257 14.23 -18.73 -14.03
CA PHE A 257 15.37 -19.61 -14.34
C PHE A 257 16.36 -19.73 -13.18
N GLY A 258 15.85 -19.86 -11.93
CA GLY A 258 16.65 -20.02 -10.73
C GLY A 258 17.20 -18.74 -10.09
N LEU A 259 17.00 -17.57 -10.71
CA LEU A 259 17.43 -16.28 -10.13
C LEU A 259 16.64 -15.90 -8.87
N ASP A 260 15.44 -16.40 -8.73
CA ASP A 260 14.58 -16.20 -7.54
C ASP A 260 15.06 -16.94 -6.29
N LYS A 261 15.96 -17.89 -6.45
CA LYS A 261 16.60 -18.65 -5.35
C LYS A 261 17.89 -18.00 -4.84
N ARG A 262 18.30 -16.91 -5.46
CA ARG A 262 19.55 -16.21 -5.12
C ARG A 262 19.24 -14.98 -4.27
N ASP A 263 20.04 -14.77 -3.23
CA ASP A 263 19.91 -13.61 -2.32
C ASP A 263 20.49 -12.31 -2.91
N ASP A 264 21.14 -12.39 -4.08
CA ASP A 264 21.86 -11.26 -4.68
C ASP A 264 20.92 -10.22 -5.30
N PHE A 265 19.68 -10.59 -5.61
CA PHE A 265 18.73 -9.71 -6.30
C PHE A 265 17.53 -9.32 -5.42
N PRO A 266 17.21 -8.02 -5.33
CA PRO A 266 16.00 -7.59 -4.64
C PRO A 266 14.75 -8.20 -5.28
N PRO A 267 13.82 -8.79 -4.51
CA PRO A 267 12.59 -9.39 -5.06
C PRO A 267 11.74 -8.41 -5.88
N LYS A 268 11.83 -7.11 -5.59
CA LYS A 268 11.15 -6.06 -6.36
C LYS A 268 11.72 -5.90 -7.77
N LEU A 269 13.01 -6.15 -7.96
CA LEU A 269 13.64 -6.10 -9.27
C LEU A 269 13.18 -7.28 -10.13
N LEU A 270 13.13 -8.48 -9.57
CA LEU A 270 12.63 -9.68 -10.26
C LEU A 270 11.19 -9.49 -10.75
N ARG A 271 10.35 -8.81 -9.97
CA ARG A 271 8.96 -8.51 -10.36
C ARG A 271 8.81 -7.56 -11.54
N LYS A 272 9.89 -6.97 -12.03
CA LYS A 272 9.93 -6.10 -13.21
C LYS A 272 10.26 -6.86 -14.51
N LEU A 273 10.64 -8.14 -14.42
CA LEU A 273 10.99 -8.96 -15.58
C LEU A 273 9.74 -9.44 -16.31
N TYR A 274 9.69 -9.26 -17.62
CA TYR A 274 8.70 -9.86 -18.51
C TYR A 274 9.40 -10.34 -19.76
N GLY A 275 9.14 -11.58 -20.16
CA GLY A 275 9.73 -12.08 -21.40
C GLY A 275 9.24 -13.47 -21.78
N GLU A 276 9.78 -13.95 -22.86
CA GLU A 276 9.55 -15.28 -23.40
C GLU A 276 10.83 -15.84 -24.01
N ILE A 277 10.91 -17.14 -23.99
CA ILE A 277 11.99 -17.89 -24.63
C ILE A 277 11.39 -18.99 -25.50
N ASP A 278 11.68 -18.93 -26.78
CA ASP A 278 11.30 -19.97 -27.75
C ASP A 278 12.42 -21.02 -27.78
N ALA A 279 12.08 -22.30 -27.53
CA ALA A 279 13.04 -23.42 -27.49
C ALA A 279 12.36 -24.72 -27.96
N ASP A 280 12.11 -24.83 -29.27
CA ASP A 280 11.35 -25.92 -29.87
C ASP A 280 12.03 -27.29 -29.69
N GLY A 281 13.35 -27.34 -29.54
CA GLY A 281 14.08 -28.57 -29.23
C GLY A 281 13.73 -29.22 -27.87
N LEU A 282 12.97 -28.53 -27.00
CA LEU A 282 12.46 -29.10 -25.76
C LEU A 282 11.16 -29.88 -25.93
N ARG A 283 10.62 -30.07 -27.14
CA ARG A 283 9.32 -30.72 -27.38
C ARG A 283 9.13 -32.04 -26.65
N GLU A 284 10.13 -32.94 -26.72
CA GLU A 284 10.08 -34.26 -26.07
C GLU A 284 10.34 -34.18 -24.54
N HIS A 285 10.68 -32.99 -24.02
CA HIS A 285 11.00 -32.73 -22.64
C HIS A 285 9.94 -31.90 -21.91
N ILE A 286 8.69 -31.96 -22.43
CA ILE A 286 7.51 -31.29 -21.82
C ILE A 286 6.53 -32.35 -21.38
N THR A 287 5.83 -32.07 -20.26
CA THR A 287 4.73 -32.93 -19.78
C THR A 287 3.58 -32.98 -20.82
N ALA A 288 2.88 -34.10 -20.89
CA ALA A 288 1.79 -34.28 -21.84
C ALA A 288 0.67 -33.21 -21.75
N GLY A 289 0.50 -32.60 -20.58
CA GLY A 289 -0.45 -31.51 -20.35
C GLY A 289 0.08 -30.11 -20.66
N TRP A 290 1.33 -29.96 -21.09
CA TRP A 290 2.00 -28.65 -21.28
C TRP A 290 2.10 -27.80 -20.01
N ASP A 291 1.93 -28.42 -18.85
CA ASP A 291 1.89 -27.73 -17.57
C ASP A 291 3.29 -27.39 -17.04
N ALA A 292 4.30 -28.11 -17.44
CA ALA A 292 5.68 -27.90 -17.01
C ALA A 292 6.68 -28.59 -17.96
N PRO A 293 7.94 -28.14 -18.01
CA PRO A 293 9.02 -28.95 -18.57
C PRO A 293 9.31 -30.15 -17.65
N VAL A 294 9.84 -31.22 -18.20
CA VAL A 294 10.24 -32.40 -17.43
C VAL A 294 11.39 -32.03 -16.49
N GLU A 295 11.19 -32.24 -15.20
CA GLU A 295 12.23 -31.99 -14.20
C GLU A 295 13.49 -32.84 -14.50
N ASN A 296 14.67 -32.27 -14.27
CA ASN A 296 15.98 -32.88 -14.51
C ASN A 296 16.33 -33.16 -15.99
N SER A 297 15.63 -32.58 -16.95
CA SER A 297 16.05 -32.61 -18.36
C SER A 297 17.40 -31.91 -18.55
N GLU A 298 18.36 -32.59 -19.14
CA GLU A 298 19.67 -32.00 -19.47
C GLU A 298 19.54 -30.85 -20.47
N LEU A 299 18.57 -30.94 -21.39
CA LEU A 299 18.28 -29.87 -22.36
C LEU A 299 17.72 -28.63 -21.67
N LEU A 300 16.84 -28.80 -20.67
CA LEU A 300 16.33 -27.68 -19.87
C LEU A 300 17.47 -27.01 -19.09
N LYS A 301 18.36 -27.79 -18.47
CA LYS A 301 19.55 -27.25 -17.79
C LYS A 301 20.47 -26.49 -18.74
N ALA A 302 20.60 -26.93 -19.98
CA ALA A 302 21.36 -26.19 -21.00
C ALA A 302 20.73 -24.83 -21.33
N VAL A 303 19.39 -24.77 -21.43
CA VAL A 303 18.65 -23.52 -21.61
C VAL A 303 18.80 -22.62 -20.37
N GLU A 304 18.68 -23.17 -19.17
CA GLU A 304 18.89 -22.43 -17.91
C GLU A 304 20.30 -21.84 -17.82
N ALA A 305 21.33 -22.64 -18.12
CA ALA A 305 22.73 -22.21 -18.13
C ALA A 305 23.00 -21.08 -19.14
N TYR A 306 22.26 -21.06 -20.26
CA TYR A 306 22.31 -19.96 -21.23
C TYR A 306 21.60 -18.70 -20.74
N VAL A 307 20.40 -18.84 -20.20
CA VAL A 307 19.53 -17.71 -19.83
C VAL A 307 20.04 -16.98 -18.57
N GLN A 308 20.49 -17.73 -17.56
CA GLN A 308 20.88 -17.16 -16.26
C GLN A 308 21.91 -16.03 -16.35
N PRO A 309 23.06 -16.17 -17.04
CA PRO A 309 24.06 -15.11 -17.09
C PRO A 309 23.58 -13.87 -17.85
N ILE A 310 22.73 -14.05 -18.87
CA ILE A 310 22.14 -12.96 -19.65
C ILE A 310 21.21 -12.13 -18.76
N LEU A 311 20.30 -12.78 -18.04
CA LEU A 311 19.39 -12.10 -17.13
C LEU A 311 20.14 -11.45 -15.96
N GLN A 312 21.16 -12.13 -15.42
CA GLN A 312 22.00 -11.59 -14.37
C GLN A 312 22.67 -10.28 -14.80
N GLN A 313 23.29 -10.28 -15.96
CA GLN A 313 23.94 -9.07 -16.50
C GLN A 313 22.92 -7.93 -16.72
N ALA A 314 21.74 -8.23 -17.25
CA ALA A 314 20.69 -7.25 -17.48
C ALA A 314 20.18 -6.67 -16.15
N PHE A 315 19.98 -7.50 -15.12
CA PHE A 315 19.61 -7.07 -13.79
C PHE A 315 20.69 -6.22 -13.12
N ASP A 316 21.95 -6.59 -13.24
CA ASP A 316 23.07 -5.81 -12.69
C ASP A 316 23.12 -4.40 -13.29
N ILE A 317 22.92 -4.29 -14.61
CA ILE A 317 22.88 -2.99 -15.30
C ILE A 317 21.69 -2.17 -14.82
N GLN A 318 20.50 -2.75 -14.77
CA GLN A 318 19.28 -2.06 -14.32
C GLN A 318 19.38 -1.63 -12.87
N TYR A 319 19.87 -2.52 -12.00
CA TYR A 319 20.05 -2.26 -10.59
C TYR A 319 21.01 -1.07 -10.35
N ARG A 320 22.17 -1.08 -11.02
CA ARG A 320 23.12 0.03 -10.92
C ARG A 320 22.50 1.35 -11.40
N ARG A 321 21.75 1.34 -12.48
CA ARG A 321 21.06 2.51 -13.01
C ARG A 321 20.02 3.04 -12.02
N ASP A 322 19.16 2.16 -11.49
CA ASP A 322 18.13 2.54 -10.52
C ASP A 322 18.76 3.12 -9.24
N MET A 323 19.86 2.50 -8.78
CA MET A 323 20.61 2.96 -7.61
C MET A 323 21.23 4.33 -7.83
N GLN A 324 21.87 4.57 -8.98
CA GLN A 324 22.45 5.88 -9.31
C GLN A 324 21.37 6.97 -9.37
N LEU A 325 20.22 6.68 -9.96
CA LEU A 325 19.09 7.62 -10.02
C LEU A 325 18.54 7.93 -8.62
N ALA A 326 18.35 6.91 -7.79
CA ALA A 326 17.87 7.08 -6.41
C ALA A 326 18.87 7.90 -5.58
N GLN A 327 20.18 7.60 -5.67
CA GLN A 327 21.22 8.38 -5.01
C GLN A 327 21.24 9.85 -5.47
N ALA A 328 21.12 10.10 -6.78
CA ALA A 328 21.15 11.46 -7.32
C ALA A 328 19.97 12.30 -6.81
N ARG A 329 18.78 11.71 -6.75
CA ARG A 329 17.57 12.36 -6.24
C ARG A 329 17.70 12.65 -4.74
N LEU A 330 18.09 11.65 -3.96
CA LEU A 330 18.26 11.80 -2.53
C LEU A 330 19.36 12.82 -2.19
N LYS A 331 20.49 12.78 -2.88
CA LYS A 331 21.55 13.80 -2.72
C LYS A 331 21.06 15.20 -2.99
N LYS A 332 20.19 15.39 -3.99
CA LYS A 332 19.60 16.71 -4.26
C LYS A 332 18.74 17.19 -3.09
N ALA A 333 17.95 16.30 -2.48
CA ALA A 333 17.10 16.65 -1.35
C ALA A 333 17.88 16.98 -0.08
N ILE A 334 19.02 16.31 0.15
CA ILE A 334 19.81 16.43 1.39
C ILE A 334 21.13 17.20 1.20
N GLN A 335 21.37 17.76 0.02
CA GLN A 335 22.67 18.39 -0.35
C GLN A 335 23.08 19.49 0.63
N ALA A 336 22.15 20.30 1.11
CA ALA A 336 22.45 21.34 2.10
C ALA A 336 23.02 20.74 3.39
N ARG A 337 22.37 19.71 3.94
CA ARG A 337 22.81 19.03 5.16
C ARG A 337 24.13 18.26 5.00
N LEU A 338 24.32 17.58 3.86
CA LEU A 338 25.59 16.92 3.58
C LEU A 338 26.76 17.93 3.51
N ALA A 339 26.50 19.14 2.99
CA ALA A 339 27.51 20.19 2.91
C ALA A 339 27.95 20.71 4.28
N GLU A 340 27.11 20.66 5.30
CA GLU A 340 27.41 21.08 6.67
C GLU A 340 28.26 20.05 7.43
N LEU A 341 28.28 18.78 6.98
CA LEU A 341 29.08 17.74 7.61
C LEU A 341 30.59 17.89 7.28
N PRO A 342 31.50 17.59 8.23
CA PRO A 342 32.93 17.44 7.97
C PRO A 342 33.18 16.37 6.89
N GLU A 343 34.29 16.50 6.16
CA GLU A 343 34.61 15.66 4.98
C GLU A 343 34.59 14.15 5.30
N HIS A 344 35.20 13.73 6.41
CA HIS A 344 35.21 12.34 6.86
C HIS A 344 33.81 11.80 7.21
N LYS A 345 32.91 12.65 7.66
CA LYS A 345 31.51 12.28 7.93
C LYS A 345 30.68 12.20 6.64
N ARG A 346 31.00 12.99 5.62
CA ARG A 346 30.34 12.94 4.29
C ARG A 346 30.59 11.61 3.60
N GLU A 347 31.82 11.11 3.59
CA GLU A 347 32.15 9.81 3.00
C GLU A 347 31.40 8.67 3.70
N PHE A 348 31.27 8.78 5.02
CA PHE A 348 30.50 7.80 5.79
C PHE A 348 29.00 7.90 5.47
N ALA A 349 28.44 9.11 5.42
CA ALA A 349 27.05 9.35 5.04
C ALA A 349 26.73 8.77 3.66
N ASP A 350 27.60 9.00 2.67
CA ASP A 350 27.43 8.46 1.32
C ASP A 350 27.40 6.93 1.29
N ARG A 351 28.28 6.26 2.06
CA ARG A 351 28.28 4.80 2.17
C ARG A 351 27.03 4.26 2.88
N ALA A 352 26.61 4.93 3.95
CA ALA A 352 25.42 4.54 4.71
C ALA A 352 24.13 4.75 3.89
N ILE A 353 24.02 5.88 3.16
CA ILE A 353 22.90 6.14 2.24
C ILE A 353 22.84 5.05 1.17
N LYS A 354 23.99 4.66 0.61
CA LYS A 354 24.04 3.58 -0.37
C LYS A 354 23.51 2.28 0.20
N LYS A 355 23.92 1.89 1.41
CA LYS A 355 23.41 0.68 2.10
C LYS A 355 21.90 0.74 2.36
N ILE A 356 21.35 1.91 2.72
CA ILE A 356 19.92 2.13 2.89
C ILE A 356 19.20 1.92 1.55
N LEU A 357 19.70 2.52 0.47
CA LEU A 357 19.12 2.37 -0.86
C LEU A 357 19.18 0.93 -1.36
N ASP A 358 20.27 0.20 -1.10
CA ASP A 358 20.41 -1.22 -1.42
C ASP A 358 19.36 -2.05 -0.68
N LYS A 359 19.23 -1.85 0.63
CA LYS A 359 18.30 -2.60 1.47
C LYS A 359 16.84 -2.32 1.14
N TYR A 360 16.51 -1.08 0.85
CA TYR A 360 15.13 -0.64 0.54
C TYR A 360 14.93 -0.36 -0.94
N TYR A 361 15.55 -1.15 -1.81
CA TYR A 361 15.43 -1.01 -3.25
C TYR A 361 13.97 -0.91 -3.70
N GLY A 362 13.66 0.11 -4.52
CA GLY A 362 12.32 0.33 -5.08
C GLY A 362 11.28 0.89 -4.09
N GLU A 363 11.66 1.31 -2.87
CA GLU A 363 10.78 2.11 -2.03
C GLU A 363 10.73 3.57 -2.53
N PRO A 364 9.59 4.26 -2.38
CA PRO A 364 9.45 5.66 -2.76
C PRO A 364 10.33 6.56 -1.88
N GLU A 365 10.83 7.67 -2.45
CA GLU A 365 11.66 8.66 -1.76
C GLU A 365 11.05 9.14 -0.44
N SER A 366 9.74 9.37 -0.41
CA SER A 366 9.02 9.80 0.79
C SER A 366 9.16 8.86 1.99
N LYS A 367 9.49 7.58 1.76
CA LYS A 367 9.80 6.62 2.82
C LYS A 367 11.29 6.59 3.18
N LEU A 368 12.15 6.91 2.23
CA LEU A 368 13.61 6.89 2.42
C LEU A 368 14.13 8.18 3.04
N GLU A 369 13.57 9.33 2.67
CA GLU A 369 13.95 10.63 3.21
C GLU A 369 13.98 10.66 4.74
N PRO A 370 12.94 10.25 5.48
CA PRO A 370 12.97 10.28 6.95
C PRO A 370 14.12 9.43 7.51
N ILE A 371 14.38 8.25 6.93
CA ILE A 371 15.47 7.36 7.36
C ILE A 371 16.83 8.04 7.16
N VAL A 372 17.00 8.68 6.01
CA VAL A 372 18.25 9.39 5.69
C VAL A 372 18.42 10.65 6.54
N PHE A 373 17.35 11.38 6.81
CA PHE A 373 17.40 12.56 7.70
C PHE A 373 17.85 12.16 9.10
N VAL A 374 17.32 11.06 9.65
CA VAL A 374 17.72 10.54 10.96
C VAL A 374 19.19 10.10 10.95
N LEU A 375 19.63 9.43 9.87
CA LEU A 375 21.04 9.08 9.71
C LEU A 375 21.95 10.33 9.72
N LEU A 376 21.58 11.37 8.99
CA LEU A 376 22.35 12.61 8.94
C LEU A 376 22.36 13.32 10.30
N GLU A 377 21.24 13.38 10.99
CA GLU A 377 21.14 13.95 12.33
C GLU A 377 22.00 13.17 13.33
N ALA A 378 22.00 11.84 13.26
CA ALA A 378 22.87 10.99 14.06
C ALA A 378 24.37 11.26 13.78
N LEU A 379 24.73 11.52 12.52
CA LEU A 379 26.09 11.87 12.13
C LEU A 379 26.52 13.28 12.57
N GLU A 380 25.58 14.22 12.61
CA GLU A 380 25.81 15.58 13.14
C GLU A 380 26.10 15.52 14.64
N ARG A 381 25.33 14.73 15.40
CA ARG A 381 25.48 14.52 16.84
C ARG A 381 26.47 13.38 17.07
N SER A 382 27.68 13.68 17.52
CA SER A 382 28.83 12.75 17.64
C SER A 382 28.58 11.43 18.41
N ASP A 383 27.45 11.29 19.08
CA ASP A 383 27.15 10.21 20.03
C ASP A 383 26.74 8.87 19.35
N TYR A 384 26.38 8.89 18.06
CA TYR A 384 25.93 7.69 17.33
C TYR A 384 27.01 7.09 16.41
N ARG A 385 28.21 7.61 16.44
CA ARG A 385 29.33 7.15 15.63
C ARG A 385 29.60 5.65 15.84
N LEU A 386 29.58 5.20 17.08
CA LEU A 386 29.80 3.79 17.46
C LEU A 386 28.72 2.87 16.89
N LEU A 387 27.45 3.27 16.90
CA LEU A 387 26.35 2.46 16.36
C LEU A 387 26.46 2.33 14.83
N LEU A 388 26.82 3.41 14.16
CA LEU A 388 26.97 3.45 12.72
C LEU A 388 28.26 2.76 12.24
N GLU A 389 29.35 2.84 13.00
CA GLU A 389 30.58 2.06 12.76
C GLU A 389 30.31 0.58 12.96
N HIS A 390 29.53 0.20 13.96
CA HIS A 390 29.13 -1.20 14.21
C HIS A 390 28.25 -1.76 13.07
N ILE A 391 27.33 -0.97 12.53
CA ILE A 391 26.53 -1.31 11.34
C ILE A 391 27.41 -1.43 10.09
N ALA A 392 28.49 -0.65 10.00
CA ALA A 392 29.41 -0.67 8.87
C ALA A 392 30.41 -1.83 8.90
N ASP A 393 30.84 -2.25 10.09
CA ASP A 393 31.92 -3.24 10.30
C ASP A 393 31.42 -4.66 10.58
N THR A 394 30.12 -4.84 10.88
CA THR A 394 29.53 -6.18 11.11
C THR A 394 29.43 -6.96 9.80
N GLY A 395 30.05 -8.14 9.79
CA GLY A 395 30.04 -9.08 8.66
C GLY A 395 28.63 -9.61 8.32
N PRO A 396 28.44 -10.26 7.16
CA PRO A 396 27.11 -10.62 6.64
C PRO A 396 26.22 -11.48 7.57
N ARG A 397 26.81 -12.20 8.53
CA ARG A 397 26.06 -13.05 9.49
C ARG A 397 25.51 -12.28 10.69
N ASP A 398 26.23 -11.30 11.18
CA ASP A 398 25.79 -10.48 12.32
C ASP A 398 24.86 -9.36 11.87
N VAL A 399 24.99 -8.91 10.61
CA VAL A 399 24.01 -8.03 9.95
C VAL A 399 22.67 -8.72 9.80
N ALA A 400 22.60 -10.06 9.68
CA ALA A 400 21.32 -10.78 9.65
C ALA A 400 20.59 -10.70 11.00
N VAL A 401 21.29 -10.86 12.12
CA VAL A 401 20.70 -10.75 13.47
C VAL A 401 20.35 -9.29 13.82
N LEU A 402 21.22 -8.34 13.45
CA LEU A 402 20.92 -6.92 13.60
C LEU A 402 19.83 -6.47 12.60
N ALA A 403 19.80 -7.01 11.37
CA ALA A 403 18.75 -6.75 10.39
C ALA A 403 17.42 -7.44 10.72
N GLU A 404 17.44 -8.57 11.41
CA GLU A 404 16.24 -9.21 11.95
C GLU A 404 15.66 -8.38 13.11
N GLY A 405 16.47 -7.92 14.05
CA GLY A 405 16.07 -6.97 15.09
C GLY A 405 15.70 -5.59 14.55
N LEU A 406 16.37 -5.10 13.50
CA LEU A 406 16.01 -3.85 12.81
C LEU A 406 14.82 -4.02 11.86
N ASN A 407 14.51 -5.24 11.41
CA ASN A 407 13.35 -5.54 10.57
C ASN A 407 12.07 -5.71 11.41
N ASP A 408 12.20 -6.22 12.62
CA ASP A 408 11.08 -6.35 13.56
C ASP A 408 10.66 -5.00 14.15
N PHE A 409 11.59 -4.06 14.29
CA PHE A 409 11.32 -2.70 14.80
C PHE A 409 11.53 -1.59 13.76
N GLY A 410 12.05 -1.86 12.58
CA GLY A 410 12.32 -0.91 11.51
C GLY A 410 13.29 0.23 11.90
N LEU A 411 14.14 0.67 10.99
CA LEU A 411 15.02 1.83 11.21
C LEU A 411 14.25 3.11 11.55
N ALA A 412 13.03 3.26 11.01
CA ALA A 412 12.14 4.37 11.32
C ALA A 412 11.63 4.33 12.77
N GLU A 413 11.38 3.13 13.31
CA GLU A 413 10.94 2.96 14.71
C GLU A 413 12.10 3.17 15.70
N MET A 414 13.30 2.69 15.37
CA MET A 414 14.50 3.01 16.17
C MET A 414 14.82 4.51 16.16
N ALA A 415 14.71 5.17 15.02
CA ALA A 415 14.88 6.60 14.90
C ALA A 415 13.86 7.36 15.75
N TYR A 416 12.61 6.93 15.69
CA TYR A 416 11.53 7.47 16.54
C TYR A 416 11.79 7.24 18.02
N LEU A 417 12.27 6.05 18.41
CA LEU A 417 12.65 5.75 19.81
C LEU A 417 13.81 6.62 20.31
N VAL A 418 14.82 6.84 19.47
CA VAL A 418 15.96 7.72 19.79
C VAL A 418 15.52 9.18 19.90
N GLU A 419 14.69 9.65 18.98
CA GLU A 419 14.10 11.00 19.04
C GLU A 419 13.24 11.17 20.29
N GLN A 420 12.40 10.18 20.60
CA GLN A 420 11.65 10.15 21.86
C GLN A 420 12.56 10.18 23.09
N ALA A 421 13.63 9.39 23.10
CA ALA A 421 14.56 9.36 24.22
C ALA A 421 15.27 10.71 24.41
N ASN A 422 15.69 11.36 23.33
CA ASN A 422 16.28 12.70 23.38
C ASN A 422 15.27 13.76 23.83
N ALA A 423 14.05 13.72 23.32
CA ALA A 423 12.98 14.62 23.74
C ALA A 423 12.65 14.42 25.23
N ARG A 424 12.61 13.18 25.72
CA ARG A 424 12.40 12.84 27.13
C ARG A 424 13.54 13.32 28.01
N SER A 425 14.79 13.13 27.60
CA SER A 425 15.98 13.64 28.33
C SER A 425 15.98 15.17 28.41
N THR A 426 15.68 15.84 27.31
CA THR A 426 15.54 17.30 27.26
C THR A 426 14.42 17.78 28.19
N PHE A 427 13.27 17.09 28.14
CA PHE A 427 12.14 17.39 29.02
C PHE A 427 12.51 17.24 30.52
N LEU A 428 13.18 16.14 30.92
CA LEU A 428 13.63 15.96 32.30
C LEU A 428 14.55 17.09 32.75
N SER A 429 15.45 17.55 31.88
CA SER A 429 16.34 18.68 32.19
C SER A 429 15.58 20.01 32.31
N GLN A 430 14.51 20.20 31.51
CA GLN A 430 13.62 21.36 31.67
C GLN A 430 12.79 21.26 32.96
N LEU A 431 12.28 20.08 33.29
CA LEU A 431 11.52 19.83 34.51
C LEU A 431 12.37 20.09 35.76
N GLU A 432 13.66 19.70 35.76
CA GLU A 432 14.60 20.03 36.83
C GLU A 432 14.75 21.53 37.02
N LYS A 433 14.84 22.31 35.95
CA LYS A 433 14.90 23.77 36.02
C LYS A 433 13.63 24.36 36.61
N LEU A 434 12.45 23.85 36.21
CA LEU A 434 11.18 24.27 36.78
C LEU A 434 11.07 23.93 38.28
N VAL A 435 11.60 22.78 38.69
CA VAL A 435 11.60 22.38 40.11
C VAL A 435 12.57 23.23 40.95
N ALA A 436 13.66 23.70 40.38
CA ALA A 436 14.65 24.55 41.04
C ALA A 436 14.23 26.04 41.12
N ASP A 437 13.19 26.43 40.38
CA ASP A 437 12.69 27.81 40.38
C ASP A 437 11.54 27.97 41.36
N ASP A 438 11.76 28.77 42.42
CA ASP A 438 10.79 29.04 43.49
C ASP A 438 9.52 29.73 42.99
N GLU A 439 9.57 30.43 41.85
CA GLU A 439 8.41 31.09 41.23
C GLU A 439 7.53 30.14 40.44
N THR A 440 7.96 28.90 40.26
CA THR A 440 7.19 27.88 39.49
C THR A 440 5.90 27.57 40.24
N THR A 441 4.77 27.83 39.55
CA THR A 441 3.43 27.58 40.09
C THR A 441 2.98 26.14 39.84
N GLU A 442 2.00 25.68 40.61
CA GLU A 442 1.33 24.39 40.44
C GLU A 442 0.77 24.22 39.01
N VAL A 443 0.19 25.27 38.44
CA VAL A 443 -0.36 25.27 37.08
C VAL A 443 0.72 25.02 36.00
N ILE A 444 1.92 25.55 36.20
CA ILE A 444 3.05 25.32 35.27
C ILE A 444 3.48 23.85 35.32
N MET A 445 3.63 23.31 36.52
CA MET A 445 3.96 21.90 36.74
C MET A 445 2.90 20.96 36.18
N HIS A 446 1.64 21.27 36.43
CA HIS A 446 0.51 20.52 35.89
C HIS A 446 0.57 20.43 34.34
N ARG A 447 0.72 21.57 33.65
CA ARG A 447 0.80 21.61 32.19
C ARG A 447 2.01 20.85 31.63
N ALA A 448 3.15 20.91 32.31
CA ALA A 448 4.35 20.19 31.91
C ALA A 448 4.14 18.66 32.01
N LEU A 449 3.57 18.20 33.11
CA LEU A 449 3.40 16.78 33.40
C LEU A 449 2.20 16.15 32.68
N GLU A 450 1.11 16.89 32.46
CA GLU A 450 -0.05 16.43 31.71
C GLU A 450 0.32 15.92 30.30
N ARG A 451 1.29 16.57 29.66
CA ARG A 451 1.77 16.19 28.32
C ARG A 451 2.87 15.13 28.32
N ASN A 452 3.37 14.76 29.50
CA ASN A 452 4.52 13.89 29.67
C ASN A 452 4.28 12.78 30.71
N LEU A 453 3.17 12.09 30.59
CA LEU A 453 2.71 11.06 31.53
C LEU A 453 3.67 9.88 31.69
N TRP A 454 4.52 9.63 30.68
CA TRP A 454 5.56 8.60 30.74
C TRP A 454 6.51 8.74 31.97
N VAL A 455 6.56 9.93 32.55
CA VAL A 455 7.34 10.20 33.80
C VAL A 455 6.83 9.39 34.98
N PHE A 456 5.55 9.01 34.98
CA PHE A 456 4.92 8.22 36.04
C PHE A 456 4.95 6.71 35.80
N GLY A 457 5.27 6.29 34.59
CA GLY A 457 5.36 4.90 34.15
C GLY A 457 4.81 4.73 32.73
N PRO A 458 5.35 3.78 31.97
CA PRO A 458 4.94 3.52 30.58
C PRO A 458 3.52 2.94 30.47
N GLU A 459 3.03 2.33 31.55
CA GLU A 459 1.74 1.65 31.61
C GLU A 459 0.54 2.58 31.80
N TYR A 460 0.78 3.87 32.10
CA TYR A 460 -0.32 4.81 32.34
C TYR A 460 -0.61 5.68 31.13
N SER A 461 -1.89 5.85 30.84
CA SER A 461 -2.41 6.83 29.89
C SER A 461 -3.35 7.82 30.59
N LEU A 462 -3.46 9.03 30.02
CA LEU A 462 -4.34 10.05 30.58
C LEU A 462 -5.80 9.62 30.46
N PHE A 463 -6.52 9.62 31.57
CA PHE A 463 -7.95 9.42 31.62
C PHE A 463 -8.70 10.75 31.73
N SER A 464 -8.27 11.62 32.69
CA SER A 464 -8.79 12.96 32.81
C SER A 464 -7.80 13.89 33.51
N THR A 465 -7.95 15.20 33.29
CA THR A 465 -7.09 16.23 33.85
C THR A 465 -7.91 17.40 34.33
N ASN A 466 -7.58 17.95 35.54
CA ASN A 466 -8.16 19.14 36.15
C ASN A 466 -9.70 19.25 36.07
N MET A 467 -10.39 18.12 36.20
CA MET A 467 -11.84 18.02 36.20
C MET A 467 -12.37 17.72 37.62
N THR A 468 -13.58 18.19 37.93
CA THR A 468 -14.22 17.85 39.19
C THR A 468 -14.47 16.35 39.30
N LEU A 469 -14.37 15.78 40.49
CA LEU A 469 -14.68 14.37 40.77
C LEU A 469 -16.05 13.97 40.24
N ARG A 470 -17.07 14.83 40.41
CA ARG A 470 -18.39 14.60 39.82
C ARG A 470 -18.33 14.40 38.31
N ARG A 471 -17.65 15.29 37.61
CA ARG A 471 -17.56 15.25 36.14
C ARG A 471 -16.76 14.05 35.66
N GLN A 472 -15.70 13.68 36.36
CA GLN A 472 -14.94 12.47 36.05
C GLN A 472 -15.79 11.22 36.21
N VAL A 473 -16.62 11.11 37.22
CA VAL A 473 -17.50 9.96 37.44
C VAL A 473 -18.65 9.95 36.46
N GLU A 474 -19.33 11.08 36.22
CA GLU A 474 -20.52 11.16 35.41
C GLU A 474 -20.21 11.04 33.90
N GLU A 475 -19.17 11.71 33.41
CA GLU A 475 -18.83 11.69 31.97
C GLU A 475 -18.00 10.47 31.53
N TYR A 476 -17.02 10.06 32.35
CA TYR A 476 -16.09 9.00 31.94
C TYR A 476 -16.46 7.61 32.46
N LEU A 477 -16.96 7.50 33.70
CA LEU A 477 -17.41 6.22 34.23
C LEU A 477 -18.89 5.95 33.96
N GLN A 478 -19.64 6.93 33.42
CA GLN A 478 -21.09 6.84 33.15
C GLN A 478 -21.90 6.40 34.39
N LYS A 479 -21.48 6.82 35.55
CA LYS A 479 -22.12 6.53 36.84
C LYS A 479 -22.55 7.81 37.52
N LYS A 480 -23.65 7.79 38.30
CA LYS A 480 -24.08 8.94 39.11
C LYS A 480 -23.12 9.15 40.28
N TYR A 481 -22.63 10.35 40.42
CA TYR A 481 -21.75 10.67 41.53
C TYR A 481 -22.48 10.60 42.88
N ILE A 482 -21.87 9.94 43.88
CA ILE A 482 -22.33 9.82 45.25
C ILE A 482 -21.16 10.17 46.16
N GLY A 483 -21.17 11.40 46.76
CA GLY A 483 -20.12 11.86 47.69
C GLY A 483 -20.22 13.33 47.98
N ASP A 484 -19.55 13.77 49.05
CA ASP A 484 -19.64 15.14 49.56
C ASP A 484 -18.67 16.12 48.88
N LYS A 485 -17.75 15.59 48.02
CA LYS A 485 -16.64 16.35 47.43
C LYS A 485 -16.79 16.55 45.90
N ALA A 486 -18.02 16.67 45.43
CA ALA A 486 -18.37 16.78 44.00
C ALA A 486 -17.62 17.86 43.21
N VAL A 487 -17.17 18.93 43.88
CA VAL A 487 -16.49 20.11 43.29
C VAL A 487 -14.96 20.03 43.36
N GLN A 488 -14.41 19.08 44.09
CA GLN A 488 -12.96 18.91 44.20
C GLN A 488 -12.38 18.39 42.86
N ARG A 489 -11.16 18.81 42.55
CA ARG A 489 -10.49 18.53 41.28
C ARG A 489 -9.12 17.96 41.59
N PRO A 490 -8.93 16.64 41.46
CA PRO A 490 -7.58 16.09 41.42
C PRO A 490 -6.87 16.57 40.14
N ASP A 491 -5.56 16.71 40.19
CA ASP A 491 -4.79 17.25 39.09
C ASP A 491 -4.80 16.32 37.88
N LEU A 492 -4.45 15.06 38.04
CA LEU A 492 -4.48 14.05 37.00
C LEU A 492 -5.12 12.76 37.48
N LEU A 493 -5.91 12.15 36.61
CA LEU A 493 -6.34 10.78 36.75
C LEU A 493 -5.82 9.98 35.55
N LEU A 494 -5.03 8.97 35.82
CA LEU A 494 -4.48 8.07 34.76
C LEU A 494 -5.28 6.77 34.73
N ASN A 495 -5.38 6.22 33.54
CA ASN A 495 -6.14 5.01 33.27
C ASN A 495 -5.47 3.79 33.92
N GLN A 496 -6.20 2.66 33.88
CA GLN A 496 -5.75 1.40 34.48
C GLN A 496 -4.41 0.94 33.90
N ASN A 497 -3.51 0.54 34.78
CA ASN A 497 -2.30 -0.17 34.42
C ASN A 497 -2.60 -1.66 34.12
N LEU A 498 -1.56 -2.46 33.87
CA LEU A 498 -1.69 -3.90 33.63
C LEU A 498 -2.32 -4.68 34.80
N ASN A 499 -2.30 -4.13 36.02
CA ASN A 499 -2.94 -4.73 37.19
C ASN A 499 -4.39 -4.28 37.38
N GLY A 500 -4.92 -3.46 36.49
CA GLY A 500 -6.27 -2.92 36.56
C GLY A 500 -6.42 -1.77 37.57
N GLU A 501 -5.32 -1.11 37.98
CA GLU A 501 -5.32 -0.04 38.98
C GLU A 501 -5.36 1.34 38.33
N TYR A 502 -6.16 2.28 38.86
CA TYR A 502 -6.09 3.69 38.53
C TYR A 502 -5.00 4.40 39.32
N LEU A 503 -4.32 5.38 38.71
CA LEU A 503 -3.41 6.27 39.39
C LEU A 503 -3.98 7.69 39.40
N LEU A 504 -4.28 8.21 40.61
CA LEU A 504 -4.66 9.58 40.84
C LEU A 504 -3.43 10.36 41.33
N ILE A 505 -3.14 11.48 40.69
CA ILE A 505 -1.97 12.31 41.02
C ILE A 505 -2.46 13.67 41.50
N GLU A 506 -1.90 14.13 42.61
CA GLU A 506 -2.08 15.45 43.17
C GLU A 506 -0.73 16.14 43.28
N PHE A 507 -0.59 17.31 42.69
CA PHE A 507 0.64 18.11 42.76
C PHE A 507 0.52 19.24 43.78
N LYS A 508 1.65 19.60 44.31
CA LYS A 508 1.84 20.90 44.96
C LYS A 508 2.99 21.62 44.25
N ARG A 509 3.05 22.95 44.33
CA ARG A 509 4.15 23.70 43.71
C ARG A 509 5.51 23.20 44.24
N PRO A 510 6.60 23.29 43.45
CA PRO A 510 7.92 22.80 43.87
C PRO A 510 8.46 23.38 45.17
N SER A 511 8.14 24.64 45.49
CA SER A 511 8.53 25.27 46.76
C SER A 511 7.69 24.84 47.96
N HIS A 512 6.60 24.06 47.77
CA HIS A 512 5.74 23.58 48.85
C HIS A 512 6.28 22.31 49.49
N SER A 513 6.42 22.33 50.84
CA SER A 513 6.72 21.13 51.62
C SER A 513 5.44 20.40 51.98
N LEU A 514 5.31 19.14 51.52
CA LEU A 514 4.15 18.31 51.81
C LEU A 514 3.93 18.15 53.33
N ASN A 515 2.71 18.38 53.77
CA ASN A 515 2.33 18.31 55.15
C ASN A 515 1.18 17.31 55.41
N HIS A 516 0.75 17.17 56.68
CA HIS A 516 -0.31 16.23 57.04
C HIS A 516 -1.66 16.54 56.37
N LEU A 517 -1.98 17.82 56.13
CA LEU A 517 -3.23 18.19 55.46
C LEU A 517 -3.27 17.76 53.98
N ASP A 518 -2.14 17.88 53.29
CA ASP A 518 -2.02 17.40 51.90
C ASP A 518 -2.24 15.89 51.82
N TYR A 519 -1.70 15.16 52.81
CA TYR A 519 -1.90 13.72 52.91
C TYR A 519 -3.38 13.35 53.12
N LEU A 520 -4.07 14.04 54.06
CA LEU A 520 -5.51 13.82 54.31
C LEU A 520 -6.37 14.16 53.08
N GLN A 521 -6.02 15.20 52.34
CA GLN A 521 -6.69 15.56 51.10
C GLN A 521 -6.62 14.41 50.10
N SER A 522 -5.45 13.82 49.91
CA SER A 522 -5.22 12.70 48.99
C SER A 522 -6.02 11.46 49.37
N ILE A 523 -6.10 11.13 50.67
CA ILE A 523 -6.94 10.04 51.19
C ILE A 523 -8.41 10.30 50.87
N THR A 524 -8.87 11.53 51.03
CA THR A 524 -10.26 11.91 50.76
C THR A 524 -10.62 11.72 49.29
N TYR A 525 -9.76 12.14 48.37
CA TYR A 525 -9.96 11.91 46.93
C TYR A 525 -10.08 10.43 46.61
N ARG A 526 -9.19 9.62 47.16
CA ARG A 526 -9.21 8.16 46.95
C ARG A 526 -10.53 7.55 47.44
N HIS A 527 -10.95 7.87 48.66
CA HIS A 527 -12.18 7.32 49.24
C HIS A 527 -13.43 7.72 48.45
N ASP A 528 -13.51 8.95 47.97
CA ASP A 528 -14.64 9.41 47.19
C ASP A 528 -14.69 8.74 45.82
N PHE A 529 -13.55 8.61 45.17
CA PHE A 529 -13.48 7.95 43.85
C PHE A 529 -13.71 6.43 43.94
N ALA A 530 -13.23 5.79 45.00
CA ALA A 530 -13.40 4.35 45.25
C ALA A 530 -14.88 3.92 45.40
N LYS A 531 -15.80 4.85 45.75
CA LYS A 531 -17.24 4.57 45.77
C LYS A 531 -17.81 4.30 44.36
N HIS A 532 -17.11 4.70 43.31
CA HIS A 532 -17.59 4.65 41.94
C HIS A 532 -16.90 3.60 41.06
N VAL A 533 -15.75 3.09 41.47
CA VAL A 533 -14.99 2.06 40.79
C VAL A 533 -14.79 0.84 41.68
N SER A 534 -14.77 -0.33 41.05
CA SER A 534 -14.59 -1.63 41.73
C SER A 534 -13.13 -2.11 41.70
N VAL A 535 -12.23 -1.30 41.15
CA VAL A 535 -10.80 -1.60 41.02
C VAL A 535 -9.96 -0.74 41.94
N PRO A 536 -8.76 -1.18 42.33
CA PRO A 536 -7.87 -0.41 43.20
C PRO A 536 -7.53 0.96 42.62
N ILE A 537 -7.45 1.96 43.49
CA ILE A 537 -7.01 3.32 43.16
C ILE A 537 -5.77 3.60 43.99
N ARG A 538 -4.68 3.87 43.30
CA ARG A 538 -3.47 4.40 43.90
C ARG A 538 -3.47 5.92 43.84
N VAL A 539 -2.95 6.58 44.88
CA VAL A 539 -2.76 8.02 44.90
C VAL A 539 -1.28 8.33 45.07
N LEU A 540 -0.78 9.22 44.22
CA LEU A 540 0.57 9.75 44.27
C LEU A 540 0.52 11.26 44.55
N LEU A 541 0.93 11.66 45.74
CA LEU A 541 1.08 13.05 46.11
C LEU A 541 2.50 13.51 45.81
N ILE A 542 2.65 14.63 45.08
CA ILE A 542 3.96 15.14 44.67
C ILE A 542 4.16 16.58 45.11
N GLY A 543 5.32 16.86 45.74
CA GLY A 543 5.71 18.21 46.16
C GLY A 543 7.21 18.43 46.13
N GLY A 544 7.68 19.57 46.64
CA GLY A 544 9.11 19.88 46.69
C GLY A 544 9.86 19.04 47.72
N ASN A 545 9.42 19.13 48.97
CA ASN A 545 10.01 18.42 50.08
C ASN A 545 8.91 17.81 50.97
N ARG A 546 9.29 17.08 52.03
CA ARG A 546 8.36 16.63 53.06
C ARG A 546 8.63 17.42 54.36
N SER A 547 7.57 17.94 54.95
CA SER A 547 7.68 18.61 56.23
C SER A 547 7.76 17.61 57.40
N HIS A 548 8.11 18.07 58.59
CA HIS A 548 8.28 17.22 59.77
C HIS A 548 6.96 16.55 60.21
N ASP A 549 5.81 17.17 59.94
CA ASP A 549 4.48 16.67 60.29
C ASP A 549 3.88 15.73 59.22
N PHE A 550 4.59 15.52 58.13
CA PHE A 550 4.19 14.52 57.13
C PHE A 550 4.36 13.10 57.69
N PRO A 551 3.39 12.19 57.53
CA PRO A 551 3.49 10.84 58.06
C PRO A 551 4.77 10.12 57.58
N SER A 552 5.58 9.65 58.56
CA SER A 552 6.84 8.94 58.28
C SER A 552 6.63 7.58 57.64
N GLU A 553 5.47 6.97 57.86
CA GLU A 553 5.03 5.70 57.23
C GLU A 553 3.70 5.91 56.50
N ASN A 554 3.54 5.25 55.35
CA ASN A 554 2.27 5.26 54.63
C ASN A 554 1.23 4.46 55.44
N ARG A 555 0.36 5.16 56.17
CA ARG A 555 -0.72 4.54 56.93
C ARG A 555 -1.80 3.93 56.03
N GLU A 556 -1.98 4.47 54.82
CA GLU A 556 -2.84 3.94 53.79
C GLU A 556 -1.95 3.33 52.69
N PRO A 557 -2.02 2.00 52.43
CA PRO A 557 -1.12 1.31 51.51
C PRO A 557 -1.15 1.85 50.06
N GLU A 558 -2.31 2.34 49.61
CA GLU A 558 -2.51 2.86 48.28
C GLU A 558 -2.24 4.37 48.12
N VAL A 559 -1.83 5.07 49.18
CA VAL A 559 -1.46 6.49 49.16
C VAL A 559 0.03 6.63 49.38
N SER A 560 0.73 7.11 48.36
CA SER A 560 2.17 7.33 48.37
C SER A 560 2.50 8.81 48.13
N ALA A 561 3.65 9.24 48.63
CA ALA A 561 4.15 10.57 48.37
C ALA A 561 5.57 10.51 47.79
N ALA A 562 5.87 11.41 46.87
CA ALA A 562 7.19 11.57 46.30
C ALA A 562 7.57 13.04 46.19
N THR A 563 8.86 13.32 46.14
CA THR A 563 9.33 14.65 45.73
C THR A 563 9.48 14.69 44.22
N PHE A 564 9.41 15.87 43.59
CA PHE A 564 9.70 16.03 42.17
C PHE A 564 11.08 15.46 41.80
N GLY A 565 12.09 15.65 42.67
CA GLY A 565 13.41 15.07 42.47
C GLY A 565 13.41 13.54 42.41
N GLN A 566 12.60 12.88 43.26
CA GLN A 566 12.43 11.41 43.20
C GLN A 566 11.74 10.97 41.92
N VAL A 567 10.70 11.66 41.47
CA VAL A 567 9.98 11.37 40.22
C VAL A 567 10.93 11.50 39.02
N ILE A 568 11.66 12.62 38.93
CA ILE A 568 12.62 12.89 37.86
C ILE A 568 13.74 11.84 37.83
N SER A 569 14.32 11.53 39.01
CA SER A 569 15.40 10.54 39.09
C SER A 569 14.96 9.13 38.70
N THR A 570 13.71 8.76 39.02
CA THR A 570 13.11 7.48 38.61
C THR A 570 12.87 7.43 37.11
N ALA A 571 12.27 8.48 36.53
CA ALA A 571 12.05 8.58 35.09
C ALA A 571 13.38 8.57 34.32
N ARG A 572 14.44 9.22 34.83
CA ARG A 572 15.78 9.21 34.23
C ARG A 572 16.39 7.82 34.27
N ARG A 573 16.28 7.08 35.37
CA ARG A 573 16.76 5.69 35.44
C ARG A 573 16.03 4.77 34.47
N HIS A 574 14.71 4.91 34.31
CA HIS A 574 13.94 4.16 33.33
C HIS A 574 14.41 4.47 31.90
N LEU A 575 14.65 5.75 31.58
CA LEU A 575 15.13 6.17 30.29
C LEU A 575 16.54 5.64 29.98
N GLN A 576 17.46 5.69 30.95
CA GLN A 576 18.81 5.14 30.85
C GLN A 576 18.79 3.63 30.63
N TRP A 577 17.92 2.91 31.37
CA TRP A 577 17.74 1.48 31.18
C TRP A 577 17.23 1.15 29.78
N GLN A 578 16.27 1.92 29.25
CA GLN A 578 15.76 1.76 27.89
C GLN A 578 16.84 2.02 26.81
N LEU A 579 17.77 2.91 27.09
CA LEU A 579 18.89 3.22 26.17
C LEU A 579 20.07 2.26 26.31
N GLY A 580 20.03 1.29 27.23
CA GLY A 580 21.12 0.34 27.44
C GLY A 580 22.37 0.95 28.10
N GLU A 581 22.25 2.16 28.68
CA GLU A 581 23.36 2.74 29.46
C GLU A 581 23.59 1.91 30.72
N GLU A 582 24.76 1.27 30.85
CA GLU A 582 25.14 0.56 32.07
C GLU A 582 25.16 1.55 33.25
N PHE A 583 24.48 1.17 34.34
CA PHE A 583 24.56 1.91 35.59
C PHE A 583 26.02 1.94 36.01
N GLY A 584 26.67 3.09 35.88
CA GLY A 584 27.99 3.31 36.43
C GLY A 584 28.01 2.85 37.87
N ARG A 585 28.87 1.91 38.20
CA ARG A 585 29.21 1.48 39.57
C ARG A 585 29.86 2.61 40.32
#